data_41768ecb5837b4a605b87d7defcf7c8a
#
_entry.id   41768ecb5837b4a605b87d7defcf7c8a
#
_cell.length_a   1.000
_cell.length_b   1.000
_cell.length_c   1.000
_cell.angle_alpha   90.00
_cell.angle_beta   90.00
_cell.angle_gamma   90.00
#
_symmetry.space_group_name_H-M   'P 1'
#
loop_
_entity.id
_entity.type
_entity.pdbx_description
1 polymer ?
#
loop_
_entity_poly.entity_id
_entity_poly.type
_entity_poly.pdbx_seq_one_letter_code
_entity_poly.pdbx_strand_id
1 'polypeptide(L)'
;MATSDLLDVRARFPGLARTMDGRPCVFVDAPGGSQVPDSVIEAMAGYLRTSNANTNGNFPTSAETDAVIDEARRAGADLLGSAPGEIVFGPNATTLLFHLSRSIARTLGPGDEIVVTSLEHDANIAPWLLVADDTGATVKWVDIRQEDVTLDLESLDAVLGPRTRVVAVTAASNAVGTTPPVAEVARRAHEAGALVVVDAVHFAQHRAIDARAMGADVLVCSPYKFFGPHLGMLFARRELLAEWRPYKVRPAPDEGPARWETGTQNHEGLTGFVAAVEYLAWIYGGHIYHPLTRRELLLHSFEAIRAYESALAVRFLEGLSRLPHVRLYGIADPSRLDERTPTFEIGRASCRERV
;
A
#
# COMPACT_ATOMS: atom_id res chain seq x y z
N MET A 1 6.92 22.49 6.62
CA MET A 1 8.35 22.39 6.24
C MET A 1 8.82 23.72 5.67
N ALA A 2 9.94 24.25 6.14
CA ALA A 2 10.58 25.42 5.53
C ALA A 2 11.19 25.04 4.17
N THR A 3 11.45 26.00 3.28
CA THR A 3 12.04 25.74 1.94
C THR A 3 13.43 25.06 2.04
N SER A 4 14.17 25.33 3.12
CA SER A 4 15.45 24.68 3.42
C SER A 4 15.32 23.17 3.66
N ASP A 5 14.25 22.74 4.34
CA ASP A 5 13.99 21.34 4.71
C ASP A 5 13.69 20.49 3.46
N LEU A 6 13.06 21.09 2.44
CA LEU A 6 12.79 20.45 1.15
C LEU A 6 14.03 20.18 0.32
N LEU A 7 15.06 21.04 0.41
CA LEU A 7 16.33 20.83 -0.29
C LEU A 7 17.08 19.63 0.29
N ASP A 8 17.02 19.44 1.59
CA ASP A 8 17.64 18.29 2.27
C ASP A 8 16.92 16.97 1.91
N VAL A 9 15.59 16.97 1.86
CA VAL A 9 14.81 15.80 1.42
C VAL A 9 15.18 15.43 -0.02
N ARG A 10 15.17 16.41 -0.94
CA ARG A 10 15.43 16.18 -2.36
C ARG A 10 16.85 15.68 -2.63
N ALA A 11 17.84 16.18 -1.91
CA ALA A 11 19.24 15.81 -2.07
C ALA A 11 19.53 14.33 -1.74
N ARG A 12 18.62 13.67 -1.03
CA ARG A 12 18.75 12.25 -0.67
C ARG A 12 18.45 11.28 -1.82
N PHE A 13 17.93 11.76 -2.95
CA PHE A 13 17.51 10.93 -4.08
C PHE A 13 18.47 11.09 -5.25
N PRO A 14 19.44 10.18 -5.44
CA PRO A 14 20.43 10.28 -6.52
C PRO A 14 19.78 10.23 -7.91
N GLY A 15 18.67 9.51 -8.06
CA GLY A 15 17.91 9.44 -9.31
C GLY A 15 17.41 10.80 -9.81
N LEU A 16 17.18 11.77 -8.90
CA LEU A 16 16.74 13.11 -9.27
C LEU A 16 17.83 13.99 -9.92
N ALA A 17 19.08 13.55 -9.90
CA ALA A 17 20.18 14.19 -10.64
C ALA A 17 20.20 13.81 -12.14
N ARG A 18 19.33 12.88 -12.56
CA ARG A 18 19.25 12.43 -13.95
C ARG A 18 18.91 13.58 -14.90
N THR A 19 19.59 13.60 -16.03
CA THR A 19 19.30 14.52 -17.15
C THR A 19 18.88 13.73 -18.39
N MET A 20 18.07 14.34 -19.23
CA MET A 20 17.65 13.86 -20.52
C MET A 20 17.81 15.00 -21.53
N ASP A 21 18.58 14.77 -22.61
CA ASP A 21 18.94 15.79 -23.61
C ASP A 21 19.52 17.07 -22.99
N GLY A 22 20.36 16.92 -21.94
CA GLY A 22 21.02 18.04 -21.25
C GLY A 22 20.11 18.85 -20.30
N ARG A 23 18.88 18.43 -20.09
CA ARG A 23 17.92 19.07 -19.17
C ARG A 23 17.62 18.16 -17.97
N PRO A 24 17.43 18.70 -16.76
CA PRO A 24 17.00 17.92 -15.60
C PRO A 24 15.69 17.17 -15.89
N CYS A 25 15.64 15.87 -15.53
CA CYS A 25 14.40 15.11 -15.59
C CYS A 25 13.41 15.62 -14.54
N VAL A 26 12.16 15.77 -14.94
CA VAL A 26 11.03 16.05 -14.04
C VAL A 26 10.24 14.77 -13.89
N PHE A 27 10.28 14.17 -12.70
CA PHE A 27 9.55 12.95 -12.39
C PHE A 27 8.13 13.33 -11.92
N VAL A 28 7.12 12.99 -12.73
CA VAL A 28 5.69 13.18 -12.43
C VAL A 28 4.93 11.87 -12.59
N ASP A 29 5.61 10.75 -12.45
CA ASP A 29 5.17 9.38 -12.70
C ASP A 29 5.13 8.51 -11.42
N ALA A 30 5.03 9.15 -10.25
CA ALA A 30 5.03 8.49 -8.95
C ALA A 30 3.96 7.38 -8.79
N PRO A 31 2.76 7.44 -9.42
CA PRO A 31 1.85 6.31 -9.43
C PRO A 31 2.45 5.04 -10.05
N GLY A 32 3.44 5.16 -10.94
CA GLY A 32 4.23 4.06 -11.49
C GLY A 32 5.35 3.54 -10.58
N GLY A 33 5.73 4.28 -9.55
CA GLY A 33 6.80 3.98 -8.60
C GLY A 33 7.62 5.21 -8.24
N SER A 34 8.12 5.27 -7.01
CA SER A 34 8.94 6.37 -6.52
C SER A 34 10.42 6.18 -6.81
N GLN A 35 11.19 7.28 -6.84
CA GLN A 35 12.65 7.20 -6.76
C GLN A 35 13.06 6.72 -5.36
N VAL A 36 14.32 6.27 -5.22
CA VAL A 36 14.83 5.62 -4.01
C VAL A 36 15.92 6.49 -3.38
N PRO A 37 15.89 6.75 -2.07
CA PRO A 37 16.92 7.52 -1.39
C PRO A 37 18.22 6.71 -1.21
N ASP A 38 19.36 7.40 -1.08
CA ASP A 38 20.69 6.82 -0.87
C ASP A 38 20.71 5.80 0.26
N SER A 39 20.04 6.10 1.38
CA SER A 39 19.99 5.22 2.56
C SER A 39 19.43 3.84 2.25
N VAL A 40 18.45 3.75 1.36
CA VAL A 40 17.84 2.48 0.93
C VAL A 40 18.80 1.71 0.04
N ILE A 41 19.45 2.39 -0.90
CA ILE A 41 20.42 1.78 -1.82
C ILE A 41 21.59 1.20 -1.01
N GLU A 42 22.16 1.98 -0.08
CA GLU A 42 23.29 1.55 0.74
C GLU A 42 22.93 0.44 1.74
N ALA A 43 21.70 0.45 2.29
CA ALA A 43 21.24 -0.62 3.15
C ALA A 43 21.19 -1.97 2.42
N MET A 44 20.62 -1.99 1.21
CA MET A 44 20.56 -3.18 0.36
C MET A 44 21.97 -3.65 -0.05
N ALA A 45 22.81 -2.73 -0.51
CA ALA A 45 24.18 -3.03 -0.91
C ALA A 45 25.02 -3.50 0.28
N GLY A 46 24.83 -2.92 1.46
CA GLY A 46 25.49 -3.30 2.71
C GLY A 46 25.18 -4.74 3.09
N TYR A 47 23.91 -5.13 3.11
CA TYR A 47 23.51 -6.51 3.39
C TYR A 47 24.16 -7.52 2.44
N LEU A 48 24.13 -7.26 1.14
CA LEU A 48 24.76 -8.12 0.13
C LEU A 48 26.28 -8.24 0.27
N ARG A 49 26.96 -7.19 0.77
CA ARG A 49 28.40 -7.19 0.99
C ARG A 49 28.83 -7.96 2.24
N THR A 50 27.99 -8.01 3.29
CA THR A 50 28.43 -8.44 4.63
C THR A 50 27.66 -9.62 5.21
N SER A 51 26.36 -9.73 4.95
CA SER A 51 25.48 -10.61 5.75
C SER A 51 24.62 -11.56 4.90
N ASN A 52 24.87 -11.63 3.60
CA ASN A 52 24.07 -12.43 2.67
C ASN A 52 24.07 -13.92 3.03
N ALA A 53 23.02 -14.39 3.67
CA ALA A 53 22.83 -15.78 4.09
C ALA A 53 21.36 -16.18 4.15
N ASN A 54 21.08 -17.48 4.24
CA ASN A 54 19.76 -18.01 4.57
C ASN A 54 19.53 -17.96 6.09
N THR A 55 18.32 -18.15 6.51
CA THR A 55 17.80 -18.04 7.89
C THR A 55 17.98 -19.32 8.71
N ASN A 56 17.83 -19.17 10.05
CA ASN A 56 17.79 -20.28 11.02
C ASN A 56 19.07 -21.15 11.08
N GLY A 57 20.22 -20.64 10.63
CA GLY A 57 21.50 -21.33 10.72
C GLY A 57 22.27 -20.95 11.99
N ASN A 58 23.09 -21.89 12.50
CA ASN A 58 23.93 -21.68 13.69
C ASN A 58 25.26 -20.97 13.33
N PHE A 59 25.20 -19.86 12.56
CA PHE A 59 26.36 -19.08 12.16
C PHE A 59 26.00 -17.58 12.05
N PRO A 60 27.00 -16.67 12.18
CA PRO A 60 26.75 -15.23 12.37
C PRO A 60 25.86 -14.61 11.30
N THR A 61 26.17 -14.80 10.01
CA THR A 61 25.43 -14.17 8.92
C THR A 61 23.97 -14.64 8.84
N SER A 62 23.65 -15.85 9.27
CA SER A 62 22.27 -16.33 9.39
C SER A 62 21.54 -15.63 10.54
N ALA A 63 22.17 -15.46 11.69
CA ALA A 63 21.59 -14.71 12.80
C ALA A 63 21.36 -13.22 12.46
N GLU A 64 22.25 -12.63 11.67
CA GLU A 64 22.07 -11.27 11.13
C GLU A 64 20.87 -11.20 10.18
N THR A 65 20.68 -12.21 9.32
CA THR A 65 19.52 -12.31 8.44
C THR A 65 18.20 -12.47 9.23
N ASP A 66 18.19 -13.30 10.27
CA ASP A 66 17.04 -13.43 11.16
C ASP A 66 16.68 -12.08 11.83
N ALA A 67 17.69 -11.33 12.28
CA ALA A 67 17.50 -9.99 12.85
C ALA A 67 16.93 -8.98 11.82
N VAL A 68 17.35 -9.08 10.56
CA VAL A 68 16.79 -8.24 9.47
C VAL A 68 15.30 -8.53 9.28
N ILE A 69 14.89 -9.79 9.26
CA ILE A 69 13.47 -10.17 9.11
C ILE A 69 12.64 -9.65 10.29
N ASP A 70 13.15 -9.82 11.51
CA ASP A 70 12.48 -9.33 12.72
C ASP A 70 12.33 -7.80 12.72
N GLU A 71 13.38 -7.08 12.29
CA GLU A 71 13.33 -5.63 12.19
C GLU A 71 12.38 -5.17 11.07
N ALA A 72 12.35 -5.84 9.93
CA ALA A 72 11.41 -5.54 8.87
C ALA A 72 9.95 -5.70 9.34
N ARG A 73 9.64 -6.74 10.15
CA ARG A 73 8.31 -6.90 10.74
C ARG A 73 7.97 -5.78 11.73
N ARG A 74 8.93 -5.35 12.55
CA ARG A 74 8.74 -4.19 13.45
C ARG A 74 8.49 -2.91 12.65
N ALA A 75 9.30 -2.66 11.62
CA ALA A 75 9.13 -1.50 10.76
C ALA A 75 7.77 -1.49 10.03
N GLY A 76 7.34 -2.65 9.53
CA GLY A 76 6.01 -2.80 8.92
C GLY A 76 4.87 -2.57 9.92
N ALA A 77 5.01 -3.08 11.13
CA ALA A 77 4.05 -2.86 12.20
C ALA A 77 3.94 -1.39 12.59
N ASP A 78 5.08 -0.69 12.72
CA ASP A 78 5.10 0.74 13.00
C ASP A 78 4.48 1.55 11.85
N LEU A 79 4.73 1.17 10.59
CA LEU A 79 4.14 1.84 9.42
C LEU A 79 2.61 1.70 9.38
N LEU A 80 2.08 0.51 9.70
CA LEU A 80 0.66 0.19 9.55
C LEU A 80 -0.17 0.33 10.84
N GLY A 81 0.45 0.65 11.99
CA GLY A 81 -0.24 0.70 13.28
C GLY A 81 -0.69 -0.69 13.75
N SER A 82 0.15 -1.71 13.59
CA SER A 82 -0.17 -3.11 13.88
C SER A 82 0.88 -3.78 14.78
N ALA A 83 0.86 -5.10 14.89
CA ALA A 83 1.87 -5.88 15.60
C ALA A 83 2.80 -6.61 14.60
N PRO A 84 4.10 -6.84 14.94
CA PRO A 84 5.04 -7.54 14.05
C PRO A 84 4.56 -8.93 13.60
N GLY A 85 3.82 -9.63 14.45
CA GLY A 85 3.25 -10.95 14.13
C GLY A 85 2.06 -10.92 13.15
N GLU A 86 1.67 -9.75 12.66
CA GLU A 86 0.60 -9.53 11.68
C GLU A 86 1.14 -9.10 10.31
N ILE A 87 2.47 -9.01 10.17
CA ILE A 87 3.14 -8.56 8.94
C ILE A 87 3.72 -9.74 8.17
N VAL A 88 3.34 -9.85 6.91
CA VAL A 88 3.80 -10.87 5.95
C VAL A 88 4.46 -10.17 4.77
N PHE A 89 5.61 -10.65 4.32
CA PHE A 89 6.29 -10.15 3.14
C PHE A 89 6.16 -11.11 1.95
N GLY A 90 6.25 -10.56 0.75
CA GLY A 90 6.22 -11.32 -0.49
C GLY A 90 6.79 -10.52 -1.67
N PRO A 91 6.78 -11.09 -2.89
CA PRO A 91 7.39 -10.45 -4.05
C PRO A 91 6.74 -9.11 -4.43
N ASN A 92 5.44 -8.98 -4.26
CA ASN A 92 4.64 -7.77 -4.52
C ASN A 92 3.22 -7.93 -3.95
N ALA A 93 2.46 -6.84 -3.86
CA ALA A 93 1.08 -6.86 -3.34
C ALA A 93 0.16 -7.80 -4.16
N THR A 94 0.27 -7.79 -5.48
CA THR A 94 -0.55 -8.64 -6.37
C THR A 94 -0.35 -10.13 -6.06
N THR A 95 0.90 -10.58 -5.92
CA THR A 95 1.21 -11.98 -5.56
C THR A 95 0.67 -12.32 -4.18
N LEU A 96 0.75 -11.41 -3.22
CA LEU A 96 0.20 -11.60 -1.87
C LEU A 96 -1.32 -11.71 -1.90
N LEU A 97 -2.02 -10.87 -2.69
CA LEU A 97 -3.47 -10.97 -2.87
C LEU A 97 -3.88 -12.29 -3.53
N PHE A 98 -3.16 -12.76 -4.54
CA PHE A 98 -3.40 -14.07 -5.13
C PHE A 98 -3.14 -15.22 -4.15
N HIS A 99 -2.12 -15.12 -3.32
CA HIS A 99 -1.84 -16.12 -2.30
C HIS A 99 -2.94 -16.16 -1.22
N LEU A 100 -3.35 -14.97 -0.75
CA LEU A 100 -4.42 -14.81 0.21
C LEU A 100 -5.76 -15.33 -0.34
N SER A 101 -6.16 -14.87 -1.54
CA SER A 101 -7.45 -15.21 -2.14
C SER A 101 -7.64 -16.71 -2.32
N ARG A 102 -6.58 -17.45 -2.72
CA ARG A 102 -6.61 -18.92 -2.79
C ARG A 102 -6.82 -19.60 -1.43
N SER A 103 -6.33 -18.98 -0.36
CA SER A 103 -6.52 -19.50 0.99
C SER A 103 -7.95 -19.24 1.48
N ILE A 104 -8.51 -18.07 1.19
CA ILE A 104 -9.90 -17.70 1.48
C ILE A 104 -10.88 -18.53 0.61
N ALA A 105 -10.55 -18.81 -0.65
CA ALA A 105 -11.36 -19.64 -1.55
C ALA A 105 -11.77 -20.97 -0.96
N ARG A 106 -10.97 -21.53 -0.05
CA ARG A 106 -11.27 -22.79 0.64
C ARG A 106 -12.45 -22.72 1.62
N THR A 107 -12.88 -21.49 1.94
CA THR A 107 -14.02 -21.22 2.84
C THR A 107 -15.27 -20.79 2.06
N LEU A 108 -15.16 -20.63 0.73
CA LEU A 108 -16.23 -20.15 -0.14
C LEU A 108 -16.83 -21.26 -0.97
N GLY A 109 -18.09 -21.06 -1.37
CA GLY A 109 -18.83 -21.99 -2.22
C GLY A 109 -19.95 -21.31 -3.00
N PRO A 110 -20.73 -22.12 -3.76
CA PRO A 110 -21.89 -21.59 -4.49
C PRO A 110 -22.87 -20.87 -3.58
N GLY A 111 -23.25 -19.67 -3.97
CA GLY A 111 -24.17 -18.80 -3.21
C GLY A 111 -23.47 -17.80 -2.30
N ASP A 112 -22.17 -17.93 -2.02
CA ASP A 112 -21.40 -16.88 -1.38
C ASP A 112 -21.15 -15.73 -2.33
N GLU A 113 -20.91 -14.53 -1.80
CA GLU A 113 -20.76 -13.30 -2.57
C GLU A 113 -19.45 -12.58 -2.18
N ILE A 114 -18.77 -12.08 -3.20
CA ILE A 114 -17.56 -11.25 -3.08
C ILE A 114 -17.93 -9.88 -3.64
N VAL A 115 -17.63 -8.81 -2.89
CA VAL A 115 -17.89 -7.44 -3.31
C VAL A 115 -16.56 -6.77 -3.66
N VAL A 116 -16.48 -6.15 -4.84
CA VAL A 116 -15.36 -5.33 -5.31
C VAL A 116 -15.86 -3.94 -5.70
N THR A 117 -14.97 -2.93 -5.71
CA THR A 117 -15.38 -1.59 -6.11
C THR A 117 -14.87 -1.21 -7.51
N SER A 118 -15.55 -0.29 -8.17
CA SER A 118 -15.13 0.26 -9.48
C SER A 118 -13.95 1.23 -9.38
N LEU A 119 -13.42 1.48 -8.18
CA LEU A 119 -12.23 2.31 -7.95
C LEU A 119 -10.93 1.51 -7.86
N GLU A 120 -11.01 0.17 -7.88
CA GLU A 120 -9.88 -0.71 -7.61
C GLU A 120 -8.81 -0.69 -8.72
N HIS A 121 -7.57 -0.95 -8.30
CA HIS A 121 -6.57 -1.51 -9.18
C HIS A 121 -6.89 -2.99 -9.45
N ASP A 122 -6.62 -3.48 -10.67
CA ASP A 122 -6.94 -4.87 -11.06
C ASP A 122 -6.30 -5.94 -10.16
N ALA A 123 -5.20 -5.62 -9.49
CA ALA A 123 -4.59 -6.50 -8.48
C ALA A 123 -5.54 -6.85 -7.32
N ASN A 124 -6.52 -5.98 -7.01
CA ASN A 124 -7.55 -6.21 -6.00
C ASN A 124 -8.92 -6.58 -6.61
N ILE A 125 -8.96 -6.91 -7.90
CA ILE A 125 -10.15 -7.42 -8.62
C ILE A 125 -9.89 -8.84 -9.12
N ALA A 126 -8.88 -9.03 -9.98
CA ALA A 126 -8.64 -10.28 -10.68
C ALA A 126 -8.53 -11.50 -9.77
N PRO A 127 -7.86 -11.46 -8.59
CA PRO A 127 -7.84 -12.60 -7.68
C PRO A 127 -9.23 -13.06 -7.23
N TRP A 128 -10.15 -12.10 -7.04
CA TRP A 128 -11.52 -12.38 -6.59
C TRP A 128 -12.41 -12.91 -7.70
N LEU A 129 -12.24 -12.43 -8.94
CA LEU A 129 -12.92 -12.99 -10.11
C LEU A 129 -12.55 -14.46 -10.29
N LEU A 130 -11.25 -14.78 -10.21
CA LEU A 130 -10.78 -16.16 -10.35
C LEU A 130 -11.25 -17.06 -9.19
N VAL A 131 -11.28 -16.54 -7.97
CA VAL A 131 -11.85 -17.27 -6.83
C VAL A 131 -13.34 -17.54 -7.05
N ALA A 132 -14.09 -16.58 -7.57
CA ALA A 132 -15.50 -16.77 -7.87
C ALA A 132 -15.72 -17.87 -8.94
N ASP A 133 -14.91 -17.86 -9.99
CA ASP A 133 -14.93 -18.91 -11.04
C ASP A 133 -14.61 -20.29 -10.46
N ASP A 134 -13.60 -20.39 -9.58
CA ASP A 134 -13.16 -21.65 -8.98
C ASP A 134 -14.16 -22.22 -7.96
N THR A 135 -14.90 -21.35 -7.24
CA THR A 135 -15.74 -21.74 -6.10
C THR A 135 -17.25 -21.73 -6.42
N GLY A 136 -17.66 -21.10 -7.51
CA GLY A 136 -19.06 -20.83 -7.81
C GLY A 136 -19.67 -19.69 -7.01
N ALA A 137 -18.86 -18.90 -6.32
CA ALA A 137 -19.28 -17.64 -5.69
C ALA A 137 -19.62 -16.58 -6.74
N THR A 138 -20.33 -15.52 -6.33
CA THR A 138 -20.72 -14.43 -7.25
C THR A 138 -19.99 -13.14 -6.88
N VAL A 139 -19.42 -12.45 -7.88
CA VAL A 139 -18.84 -11.12 -7.68
C VAL A 139 -19.90 -10.06 -7.91
N LYS A 140 -20.00 -9.13 -6.96
CA LYS A 140 -20.85 -7.93 -7.01
C LYS A 140 -19.99 -6.69 -7.02
N TRP A 141 -20.46 -5.65 -7.68
CA TRP A 141 -19.74 -4.41 -7.89
C TRP A 141 -20.39 -3.25 -7.15
N VAL A 142 -19.55 -2.45 -6.50
CA VAL A 142 -19.94 -1.14 -5.96
C VAL A 142 -19.57 -0.08 -6.99
N ASP A 143 -20.56 0.73 -7.36
CA ASP A 143 -20.40 1.78 -8.36
C ASP A 143 -19.69 3.03 -7.82
N ILE A 144 -19.34 3.91 -8.73
CA ILE A 144 -18.82 5.25 -8.46
C ILE A 144 -19.84 6.31 -8.89
N ARG A 145 -19.84 7.43 -8.21
CA ARG A 145 -20.55 8.63 -8.64
C ARG A 145 -19.79 9.27 -9.79
N GLN A 146 -20.45 9.49 -10.92
CA GLN A 146 -19.80 9.98 -12.13
C GLN A 146 -19.38 11.45 -12.05
N GLU A 147 -19.98 12.22 -11.15
CA GLU A 147 -19.74 13.64 -10.97
C GLU A 147 -18.34 13.94 -10.45
N ASP A 148 -17.87 13.16 -9.48
CA ASP A 148 -16.62 13.38 -8.77
C ASP A 148 -15.77 12.11 -8.56
N VAL A 149 -16.19 10.99 -9.15
CA VAL A 149 -15.53 9.68 -9.06
C VAL A 149 -15.30 9.24 -7.61
N THR A 150 -16.24 9.55 -6.73
CA THR A 150 -16.29 8.99 -5.37
C THR A 150 -17.05 7.67 -5.34
N LEU A 151 -16.79 6.84 -4.33
CA LEU A 151 -17.50 5.58 -4.15
C LEU A 151 -18.97 5.84 -3.81
N ASP A 152 -19.88 5.16 -4.49
CA ASP A 152 -21.31 5.24 -4.21
C ASP A 152 -21.69 4.29 -3.06
N LEU A 153 -21.86 4.85 -1.87
CA LEU A 153 -22.22 4.08 -0.68
C LEU A 153 -23.68 3.54 -0.70
N GLU A 154 -24.55 4.10 -1.55
CA GLU A 154 -25.90 3.54 -1.73
C GLU A 154 -25.83 2.25 -2.54
N SER A 155 -24.97 2.20 -3.56
CA SER A 155 -24.71 0.97 -4.30
C SER A 155 -24.02 -0.10 -3.44
N LEU A 156 -23.16 0.30 -2.48
CA LEU A 156 -22.60 -0.62 -1.49
C LEU A 156 -23.71 -1.28 -0.65
N ASP A 157 -24.63 -0.50 -0.10
CA ASP A 157 -25.75 -1.01 0.70
C ASP A 157 -26.65 -1.97 -0.11
N ALA A 158 -26.83 -1.69 -1.40
CA ALA A 158 -27.63 -2.52 -2.29
C ALA A 158 -27.02 -3.91 -2.57
N VAL A 159 -25.67 -4.04 -2.49
CA VAL A 159 -24.99 -5.30 -2.78
C VAL A 159 -24.58 -6.09 -1.53
N LEU A 160 -24.49 -5.45 -0.37
CA LEU A 160 -24.18 -6.13 0.89
C LEU A 160 -25.34 -6.99 1.38
N GLY A 161 -25.03 -8.16 1.91
CA GLY A 161 -26.03 -9.07 2.46
C GLY A 161 -25.42 -10.23 3.25
N PRO A 162 -26.26 -11.10 3.83
CA PRO A 162 -25.79 -12.18 4.72
C PRO A 162 -24.95 -13.25 4.01
N ARG A 163 -24.89 -13.21 2.67
CA ARG A 163 -24.03 -14.08 1.87
C ARG A 163 -22.71 -13.44 1.47
N THR A 164 -22.52 -12.15 1.74
CA THR A 164 -21.26 -11.45 1.49
C THR A 164 -20.17 -11.99 2.41
N ARG A 165 -19.05 -12.42 1.85
CA ARG A 165 -17.90 -13.00 2.57
C ARG A 165 -16.69 -12.11 2.55
N VAL A 166 -16.48 -11.38 1.45
CA VAL A 166 -15.33 -10.50 1.25
C VAL A 166 -15.79 -9.20 0.61
N VAL A 167 -15.27 -8.09 1.11
CA VAL A 167 -15.33 -6.77 0.48
C VAL A 167 -13.90 -6.32 0.21
N ALA A 168 -13.56 -6.15 -1.06
CA ALA A 168 -12.28 -5.63 -1.50
C ALA A 168 -12.42 -4.14 -1.84
N VAL A 169 -11.62 -3.29 -1.18
CA VAL A 169 -11.69 -1.83 -1.33
C VAL A 169 -10.30 -1.20 -1.36
N THR A 170 -10.06 -0.29 -2.31
CA THR A 170 -8.83 0.52 -2.32
C THR A 170 -8.89 1.64 -1.28
N ALA A 171 -7.76 1.98 -0.66
CA ALA A 171 -7.65 3.13 0.21
C ALA A 171 -7.44 4.44 -0.57
N ALA A 172 -6.90 4.35 -1.79
CA ALA A 172 -6.81 5.48 -2.74
C ALA A 172 -6.71 4.96 -4.17
N SER A 173 -7.49 5.55 -5.07
CA SER A 173 -7.39 5.25 -6.51
C SER A 173 -6.08 5.76 -7.09
N ASN A 174 -5.32 4.88 -7.75
CA ASN A 174 -4.09 5.24 -8.45
C ASN A 174 -4.35 6.05 -9.73
N ALA A 175 -5.56 6.06 -10.26
CA ALA A 175 -5.95 6.79 -11.47
C ALA A 175 -6.44 8.22 -11.16
N VAL A 176 -7.39 8.37 -10.24
CA VAL A 176 -8.07 9.66 -9.98
C VAL A 176 -7.76 10.26 -8.61
N GLY A 177 -7.03 9.52 -7.78
CA GLY A 177 -6.63 9.97 -6.45
C GLY A 177 -7.72 9.92 -5.38
N THR A 178 -8.95 9.56 -5.70
CA THR A 178 -10.05 9.46 -4.73
C THR A 178 -9.69 8.51 -3.59
N THR A 179 -9.92 8.96 -2.36
CA THR A 179 -9.78 8.16 -1.13
C THR A 179 -11.17 7.85 -0.58
N PRO A 180 -11.69 6.63 -0.80
CA PRO A 180 -12.99 6.24 -0.29
C PRO A 180 -12.98 6.19 1.25
N PRO A 181 -14.14 6.30 1.91
CA PRO A 181 -14.25 6.22 3.37
C PRO A 181 -14.13 4.76 3.84
N VAL A 182 -12.91 4.21 3.80
CA VAL A 182 -12.61 2.78 4.06
C VAL A 182 -13.19 2.31 5.40
N ALA A 183 -13.06 3.12 6.47
CA ALA A 183 -13.60 2.73 7.78
C ALA A 183 -15.13 2.57 7.78
N GLU A 184 -15.85 3.40 7.00
CA GLU A 184 -17.31 3.28 6.86
C GLU A 184 -17.68 2.07 5.99
N VAL A 185 -16.93 1.81 4.91
CA VAL A 185 -17.09 0.59 4.10
C VAL A 185 -16.87 -0.65 4.97
N ALA A 186 -15.81 -0.65 5.78
CA ALA A 186 -15.47 -1.74 6.67
C ALA A 186 -16.58 -1.98 7.74
N ARG A 187 -17.08 -0.92 8.35
CA ARG A 187 -18.18 -1.04 9.33
C ARG A 187 -19.40 -1.73 8.72
N ARG A 188 -19.84 -1.30 7.52
CA ARG A 188 -21.01 -1.90 6.82
C ARG A 188 -20.71 -3.34 6.40
N ALA A 189 -19.51 -3.63 5.90
CA ALA A 189 -19.09 -4.98 5.54
C ALA A 189 -19.11 -5.93 6.75
N HIS A 190 -18.60 -5.50 7.89
CA HIS A 190 -18.59 -6.27 9.13
C HIS A 190 -20.01 -6.49 9.68
N GLU A 191 -20.92 -5.53 9.54
CA GLU A 191 -22.35 -5.72 9.91
C GLU A 191 -23.02 -6.80 9.05
N ALA A 192 -22.56 -6.98 7.81
CA ALA A 192 -22.99 -8.08 6.94
C ALA A 192 -22.25 -9.41 7.21
N GLY A 193 -21.23 -9.40 8.08
CA GLY A 193 -20.39 -10.56 8.40
C GLY A 193 -19.27 -10.82 7.39
N ALA A 194 -18.92 -9.85 6.56
CA ALA A 194 -17.90 -9.96 5.53
C ALA A 194 -16.52 -9.51 6.04
N LEU A 195 -15.45 -10.12 5.51
CA LEU A 195 -14.07 -9.69 5.68
C LEU A 195 -13.77 -8.48 4.78
N VAL A 196 -12.90 -7.59 5.23
CA VAL A 196 -12.48 -6.41 4.48
C VAL A 196 -11.01 -6.50 4.08
N VAL A 197 -10.76 -6.51 2.77
CA VAL A 197 -9.43 -6.52 2.16
C VAL A 197 -9.15 -5.15 1.56
N VAL A 198 -8.15 -4.45 2.11
CA VAL A 198 -7.80 -3.08 1.74
C VAL A 198 -6.55 -3.07 0.87
N ASP A 199 -6.65 -2.50 -0.34
CA ASP A 199 -5.47 -2.15 -1.14
C ASP A 199 -5.01 -0.73 -0.78
N ALA A 200 -3.91 -0.63 -0.03
CA ALA A 200 -3.28 0.63 0.35
C ALA A 200 -2.00 0.93 -0.46
N VAL A 201 -1.77 0.24 -1.57
CA VAL A 201 -0.55 0.40 -2.39
C VAL A 201 -0.35 1.85 -2.81
N HIS A 202 -1.38 2.52 -3.27
CA HIS A 202 -1.30 3.93 -3.66
C HIS A 202 -1.42 4.90 -2.47
N PHE A 203 -2.13 4.51 -1.43
CA PHE A 203 -2.35 5.34 -0.24
C PHE A 203 -1.10 5.51 0.64
N ALA A 204 -0.28 4.46 0.76
CA ALA A 204 0.81 4.34 1.72
C ALA A 204 1.92 5.40 1.58
N GLN A 205 2.04 6.07 0.43
CA GLN A 205 3.00 7.15 0.23
C GLN A 205 2.48 8.53 0.65
N HIS A 206 1.16 8.69 0.82
CA HIS A 206 0.51 9.98 1.00
C HIS A 206 -0.01 10.23 2.41
N ARG A 207 -0.39 9.16 3.12
CA ARG A 207 -1.11 9.25 4.41
C ARG A 207 -0.61 8.21 5.40
N ALA A 208 -0.66 8.57 6.67
CA ALA A 208 -0.47 7.60 7.74
C ALA A 208 -1.55 6.51 7.67
N ILE A 209 -1.12 5.25 7.83
CA ILE A 209 -2.02 4.10 7.89
C ILE A 209 -2.18 3.68 9.34
N ASP A 210 -3.42 3.41 9.73
CA ASP A 210 -3.76 2.63 10.90
C ASP A 210 -4.73 1.54 10.44
N ALA A 211 -4.21 0.35 10.24
CA ALA A 211 -4.97 -0.77 9.67
C ALA A 211 -6.19 -1.13 10.53
N ARG A 212 -6.07 -0.99 11.86
CA ARG A 212 -7.16 -1.29 12.79
C ARG A 212 -8.22 -0.20 12.78
N ALA A 213 -7.84 1.07 12.77
CA ALA A 213 -8.78 2.18 12.68
C ALA A 213 -9.51 2.22 11.32
N MET A 214 -8.87 1.75 10.25
CA MET A 214 -9.50 1.54 8.95
C MET A 214 -10.49 0.37 8.93
N GLY A 215 -10.51 -0.47 9.96
CA GLY A 215 -11.32 -1.69 10.00
C GLY A 215 -10.84 -2.77 9.03
N ALA A 216 -9.58 -2.74 8.60
CA ALA A 216 -9.04 -3.74 7.71
C ALA A 216 -8.84 -5.09 8.42
N ASP A 217 -9.36 -6.16 7.84
CA ASP A 217 -9.01 -7.53 8.22
C ASP A 217 -7.70 -7.94 7.56
N VAL A 218 -7.49 -7.46 6.34
CA VAL A 218 -6.27 -7.56 5.55
C VAL A 218 -5.98 -6.22 4.91
N LEU A 219 -4.70 -5.84 4.84
CA LEU A 219 -4.26 -4.66 4.10
C LEU A 219 -2.97 -4.99 3.35
N VAL A 220 -2.87 -4.57 2.09
CA VAL A 220 -1.66 -4.73 1.29
C VAL A 220 -1.07 -3.39 0.89
N CYS A 221 0.27 -3.34 0.82
CA CYS A 221 0.99 -2.24 0.21
C CYS A 221 2.30 -2.71 -0.44
N SER A 222 2.95 -1.84 -1.19
CA SER A 222 4.19 -2.14 -1.91
C SER A 222 5.23 -1.03 -1.70
N PRO A 223 6.36 -1.34 -1.05
CA PRO A 223 7.39 -0.36 -0.70
C PRO A 223 7.90 0.49 -1.86
N TYR A 224 7.95 -0.03 -3.09
CA TYR A 224 8.42 0.72 -4.26
C TYR A 224 7.56 1.95 -4.60
N LYS A 225 6.38 2.09 -4.00
CA LYS A 225 5.55 3.29 -4.11
C LYS A 225 5.94 4.36 -3.08
N PHE A 226 6.56 3.97 -1.97
CA PHE A 226 6.99 4.87 -0.89
C PHE A 226 8.50 4.74 -0.61
N PHE A 227 9.30 4.96 -1.66
CA PHE A 227 10.76 5.08 -1.64
C PHE A 227 11.54 3.80 -1.34
N GLY A 228 10.89 2.65 -1.28
CA GLY A 228 11.50 1.37 -0.97
C GLY A 228 11.76 0.48 -2.19
N PRO A 229 12.24 -0.74 -1.97
CA PRO A 229 12.47 -1.74 -3.02
C PRO A 229 11.17 -2.39 -3.52
N HIS A 230 11.30 -3.17 -4.61
CA HIS A 230 10.21 -3.98 -5.16
C HIS A 230 9.93 -5.18 -4.24
N LEU A 231 8.99 -5.00 -3.34
CA LEU A 231 8.46 -5.98 -2.40
C LEU A 231 6.94 -5.80 -2.27
N GLY A 232 6.27 -6.81 -1.74
CA GLY A 232 4.92 -6.72 -1.19
C GLY A 232 4.95 -6.83 0.32
N MET A 233 4.08 -6.11 0.98
CA MET A 233 3.80 -6.24 2.40
C MET A 233 2.29 -6.41 2.60
N LEU A 234 1.92 -7.36 3.44
CA LEU A 234 0.55 -7.64 3.84
C LEU A 234 0.46 -7.58 5.36
N PHE A 235 -0.51 -6.83 5.85
CA PHE A 235 -1.06 -6.96 7.19
C PHE A 235 -2.27 -7.89 7.13
N ALA A 236 -2.40 -8.80 8.09
CA ALA A 236 -3.67 -9.43 8.39
C ALA A 236 -3.78 -9.67 9.90
N ARG A 237 -5.00 -9.63 10.41
CA ARG A 237 -5.27 -9.91 11.82
C ARG A 237 -4.69 -11.28 12.20
N ARG A 238 -4.07 -11.36 13.36
CA ARG A 238 -3.35 -12.56 13.83
C ARG A 238 -4.21 -13.80 13.81
N GLU A 239 -5.47 -13.69 14.24
CA GLU A 239 -6.42 -14.81 14.27
C GLU A 239 -6.71 -15.34 12.85
N LEU A 240 -6.81 -14.49 11.84
CA LEU A 240 -7.04 -14.88 10.46
C LEU A 240 -5.79 -15.56 9.85
N LEU A 241 -4.59 -15.03 10.15
CA LEU A 241 -3.35 -15.68 9.74
C LEU A 241 -3.19 -17.08 10.37
N ALA A 242 -3.71 -17.29 11.57
CA ALA A 242 -3.67 -18.59 12.23
C ALA A 242 -4.74 -19.56 11.70
N GLU A 243 -5.96 -19.05 11.43
CA GLU A 243 -7.10 -19.84 10.98
C GLU A 243 -6.92 -20.31 9.53
N TRP A 244 -6.58 -19.39 8.62
CA TRP A 244 -6.51 -19.71 7.20
C TRP A 244 -5.31 -20.61 6.88
N ARG A 245 -5.48 -21.48 5.90
CA ARG A 245 -4.47 -22.45 5.47
C ARG A 245 -3.73 -21.96 4.22
N PRO A 246 -2.50 -21.41 4.35
CA PRO A 246 -1.73 -20.94 3.21
C PRO A 246 -1.21 -22.11 2.35
N TYR A 247 -0.90 -21.79 1.09
CA TYR A 247 -0.15 -22.70 0.21
C TYR A 247 1.34 -22.54 0.51
N LYS A 248 1.93 -23.48 1.25
CA LYS A 248 3.32 -23.47 1.66
C LYS A 248 4.00 -24.83 1.46
N VAL A 249 5.32 -24.83 1.38
CA VAL A 249 6.12 -26.05 1.40
C VAL A 249 6.18 -26.61 2.82
N ARG A 250 6.42 -27.92 2.95
CA ARG A 250 6.48 -28.60 4.26
C ARG A 250 7.48 -28.01 5.25
N PRO A 251 8.71 -27.60 4.83
CA PRO A 251 9.69 -27.03 5.76
C PRO A 251 9.34 -25.61 6.27
N ALA A 252 8.41 -24.88 5.62
CA ALA A 252 8.00 -23.57 6.11
C ALA A 252 7.31 -23.68 7.48
N PRO A 253 7.47 -22.69 8.38
CA PRO A 253 6.87 -22.70 9.71
C PRO A 253 5.36 -22.97 9.69
N ASP A 254 4.85 -23.57 10.75
CA ASP A 254 3.42 -23.83 10.91
C ASP A 254 2.69 -22.70 11.65
N GLU A 255 3.44 -21.82 12.29
CA GLU A 255 2.92 -20.70 13.08
C GLU A 255 3.52 -19.36 12.64
N GLY A 256 2.88 -18.28 13.07
CA GLY A 256 3.30 -16.91 12.81
C GLY A 256 3.19 -16.48 11.35
N PRO A 257 3.62 -15.26 11.03
CA PRO A 257 3.52 -14.73 9.67
C PRO A 257 4.40 -15.47 8.66
N ALA A 258 5.51 -16.08 9.09
CA ALA A 258 6.43 -16.82 8.22
C ALA A 258 5.77 -18.04 7.53
N ARG A 259 4.67 -18.57 8.08
CA ARG A 259 3.91 -19.64 7.40
C ARG A 259 3.26 -19.21 6.07
N TRP A 260 3.11 -17.89 5.88
CA TRP A 260 2.56 -17.25 4.68
C TRP A 260 3.62 -16.88 3.66
N GLU A 261 4.88 -16.93 4.05
CA GLU A 261 6.03 -16.62 3.20
C GLU A 261 6.54 -17.93 2.57
N THR A 262 6.13 -18.16 1.34
CA THR A 262 6.18 -19.47 0.67
C THR A 262 7.58 -20.04 0.41
N GLY A 263 8.63 -19.24 0.53
CA GLY A 263 10.03 -19.63 0.29
C GLY A 263 11.00 -18.57 0.86
N THR A 264 12.29 -18.71 0.52
CA THR A 264 13.32 -17.75 0.93
C THR A 264 12.96 -16.34 0.49
N GLN A 265 12.96 -15.40 1.43
CA GLN A 265 12.61 -14.02 1.20
C GLN A 265 13.75 -13.25 0.50
N ASN A 266 13.39 -12.08 -0.04
CA ASN A 266 14.34 -11.10 -0.56
C ASN A 266 14.92 -10.31 0.63
N HIS A 267 15.95 -10.84 1.29
CA HIS A 267 16.49 -10.29 2.55
C HIS A 267 17.12 -8.91 2.34
N GLU A 268 17.83 -8.69 1.23
CA GLU A 268 18.36 -7.38 0.86
C GLU A 268 17.21 -6.36 0.65
N GLY A 269 16.09 -6.81 0.06
CA GLY A 269 14.89 -5.99 -0.08
C GLY A 269 14.26 -5.66 1.26
N LEU A 270 14.24 -6.59 2.23
CA LEU A 270 13.76 -6.32 3.59
C LEU A 270 14.61 -5.27 4.28
N THR A 271 15.94 -5.32 4.09
CA THR A 271 16.85 -4.29 4.61
C THR A 271 16.56 -2.92 4.00
N GLY A 272 16.34 -2.87 2.69
CA GLY A 272 15.94 -1.66 1.98
C GLY A 272 14.58 -1.13 2.43
N PHE A 273 13.63 -2.02 2.72
CA PHE A 273 12.32 -1.64 3.27
C PHE A 273 12.46 -0.97 4.64
N VAL A 274 13.26 -1.54 5.55
CA VAL A 274 13.54 -0.92 6.85
C VAL A 274 14.10 0.49 6.65
N ALA A 275 15.10 0.64 5.78
CA ALA A 275 15.69 1.94 5.48
C ALA A 275 14.70 2.94 4.86
N ALA A 276 13.72 2.48 4.09
CA ALA A 276 12.66 3.34 3.56
C ALA A 276 11.71 3.83 4.66
N VAL A 277 11.35 2.97 5.61
CA VAL A 277 10.52 3.34 6.78
C VAL A 277 11.28 4.31 7.69
N GLU A 278 12.57 4.08 7.91
CA GLU A 278 13.43 4.99 8.67
C GLU A 278 13.59 6.35 7.97
N TYR A 279 13.69 6.36 6.64
CA TYR A 279 13.70 7.59 5.86
C TYR A 279 12.38 8.37 6.02
N LEU A 280 11.23 7.70 5.98
CA LEU A 280 9.93 8.34 6.22
C LEU A 280 9.86 8.94 7.64
N ALA A 281 10.32 8.22 8.65
CA ALA A 281 10.39 8.73 10.03
C ALA A 281 11.35 9.92 10.15
N TRP A 282 12.46 9.91 9.42
CA TRP A 282 13.46 10.97 9.38
C TRP A 282 12.91 12.30 8.82
N ILE A 283 11.92 12.29 7.94
CA ILE A 283 11.32 13.52 7.35
C ILE A 283 10.89 14.50 8.44
N TYR A 284 10.38 14.02 9.57
CA TYR A 284 10.04 14.85 10.74
C TYR A 284 11.18 14.91 11.77
N GLY A 285 11.77 13.75 12.11
CA GLY A 285 12.75 13.61 13.17
C GLY A 285 14.11 14.24 12.87
N GLY A 286 14.48 14.35 11.60
CA GLY A 286 15.81 14.85 11.17
C GLY A 286 16.96 13.97 11.69
N HIS A 287 18.11 14.60 11.91
CA HIS A 287 19.34 13.95 12.44
C HIS A 287 19.46 14.02 13.96
N ILE A 288 18.48 14.56 14.65
CA ILE A 288 18.55 14.82 16.11
C ILE A 288 17.94 13.61 16.82
N TYR A 289 18.57 13.18 17.93
CA TYR A 289 17.95 12.21 18.83
C TYR A 289 16.57 12.72 19.27
N HIS A 290 15.53 11.92 18.99
CA HIS A 290 14.15 12.25 19.29
C HIS A 290 13.62 11.29 20.37
N PRO A 291 12.88 11.77 21.39
CA PRO A 291 12.30 10.91 22.41
C PRO A 291 11.10 10.10 21.91
N LEU A 292 10.63 10.38 20.69
CA LEU A 292 9.48 9.71 20.06
C LEU A 292 9.86 8.34 19.51
N THR A 293 8.89 7.44 19.53
CA THR A 293 8.97 6.14 18.84
C THR A 293 8.96 6.32 17.32
N ARG A 294 9.41 5.30 16.57
CA ARG A 294 9.33 5.32 15.10
C ARG A 294 7.89 5.53 14.60
N ARG A 295 6.90 4.91 15.25
CA ARG A 295 5.49 5.13 14.92
C ARG A 295 5.08 6.60 15.07
N GLU A 296 5.42 7.24 16.15
CA GLU A 296 5.11 8.66 16.39
C GLU A 296 5.80 9.56 15.36
N LEU A 297 7.07 9.30 15.05
CA LEU A 297 7.78 10.02 14.00
C LEU A 297 7.11 9.87 12.64
N LEU A 298 6.67 8.65 12.27
CA LEU A 298 5.93 8.40 11.03
C LEU A 298 4.62 9.19 10.99
N LEU A 299 3.85 9.23 12.07
CA LEU A 299 2.60 10.00 12.11
C LEU A 299 2.85 11.49 11.84
N HIS A 300 3.84 12.10 12.49
CA HIS A 300 4.20 13.50 12.26
C HIS A 300 4.75 13.73 10.84
N SER A 301 5.55 12.80 10.32
CA SER A 301 6.05 12.88 8.94
C SER A 301 4.93 12.87 7.91
N PHE A 302 3.96 11.97 8.05
CA PHE A 302 2.81 11.93 7.15
C PHE A 302 1.90 13.15 7.27
N GLU A 303 1.80 13.76 8.44
CA GLU A 303 1.10 15.04 8.59
C GLU A 303 1.81 16.16 7.82
N ALA A 304 3.13 16.23 7.90
CA ALA A 304 3.93 17.19 7.13
C ALA A 304 3.85 16.94 5.61
N ILE A 305 3.92 15.66 5.18
CA ILE A 305 3.74 15.26 3.78
C ILE A 305 2.36 15.70 3.29
N ARG A 306 1.30 15.39 4.04
CA ARG A 306 -0.08 15.76 3.69
C ARG A 306 -0.23 17.28 3.51
N ALA A 307 0.29 18.06 4.43
CA ALA A 307 0.22 19.52 4.36
C ALA A 307 0.93 20.06 3.11
N TYR A 308 2.12 19.53 2.80
CA TYR A 308 2.89 19.91 1.62
C TYR A 308 2.18 19.52 0.31
N GLU A 309 1.72 18.28 0.21
CA GLU A 309 1.01 17.76 -0.95
C GLU A 309 -0.31 18.49 -1.20
N SER A 310 -1.05 18.83 -0.14
CA SER A 310 -2.29 19.58 -0.23
C SER A 310 -2.05 20.98 -0.83
N ALA A 311 -0.98 21.66 -0.40
CA ALA A 311 -0.62 22.97 -0.98
C ALA A 311 -0.27 22.89 -2.49
N LEU A 312 0.42 21.81 -2.90
CA LEU A 312 0.70 21.55 -4.31
C LEU A 312 -0.57 21.22 -5.10
N ALA A 313 -1.47 20.42 -4.53
CA ALA A 313 -2.74 20.04 -5.15
C ALA A 313 -3.64 21.26 -5.37
N VAL A 314 -3.76 22.18 -4.39
CA VAL A 314 -4.47 23.45 -4.55
C VAL A 314 -3.93 24.23 -5.75
N ARG A 315 -2.61 24.44 -5.78
CA ARG A 315 -1.95 25.18 -6.87
C ARG A 315 -2.17 24.52 -8.23
N PHE A 316 -2.15 23.20 -8.28
CA PHE A 316 -2.39 22.43 -9.51
C PHE A 316 -3.84 22.59 -9.98
N LEU A 317 -4.82 22.43 -9.09
CA LEU A 317 -6.25 22.58 -9.38
C LEU A 317 -6.60 24.00 -9.84
N GLU A 318 -6.04 25.03 -9.19
CA GLU A 318 -6.19 26.41 -9.62
C GLU A 318 -5.60 26.67 -11.03
N GLY A 319 -4.45 26.05 -11.33
CA GLY A 319 -3.86 26.10 -12.67
C GLY A 319 -4.74 25.42 -13.71
N LEU A 320 -5.27 24.23 -13.36
CA LEU A 320 -6.09 23.41 -14.24
C LEU A 320 -7.44 24.10 -14.55
N SER A 321 -8.06 24.79 -13.58
CA SER A 321 -9.33 25.48 -13.75
C SER A 321 -9.28 26.61 -14.80
N ARG A 322 -8.08 27.09 -15.16
CA ARG A 322 -7.85 28.11 -16.21
C ARG A 322 -7.75 27.52 -17.61
N LEU A 323 -7.81 26.19 -17.74
CA LEU A 323 -7.65 25.49 -19.01
C LEU A 323 -9.02 24.92 -19.47
N PRO A 324 -9.79 25.66 -20.27
CA PRO A 324 -11.19 25.30 -20.60
C PRO A 324 -11.30 24.03 -21.47
N HIS A 325 -10.21 23.57 -22.07
CA HIS A 325 -10.13 22.35 -22.89
C HIS A 325 -9.73 21.10 -22.08
N VAL A 326 -9.51 21.23 -20.78
CA VAL A 326 -9.15 20.12 -19.90
C VAL A 326 -10.38 19.76 -19.06
N ARG A 327 -10.70 18.47 -19.03
CA ARG A 327 -11.71 17.92 -18.13
C ARG A 327 -11.00 17.13 -17.03
N LEU A 328 -11.25 17.51 -15.78
CA LEU A 328 -10.80 16.76 -14.63
C LEU A 328 -11.86 15.70 -14.25
N TYR A 329 -11.41 14.45 -14.07
CA TYR A 329 -12.18 13.40 -13.44
C TYR A 329 -11.70 13.25 -11.99
N GLY A 330 -12.63 13.10 -11.05
CA GLY A 330 -12.34 13.06 -9.61
C GLY A 330 -12.63 14.41 -8.93
N ILE A 331 -12.30 14.49 -7.66
CA ILE A 331 -12.62 15.62 -6.80
C ILE A 331 -11.82 16.85 -7.23
N ALA A 332 -12.51 17.90 -7.65
CA ALA A 332 -11.93 19.18 -8.09
C ALA A 332 -11.95 20.25 -6.99
N ASP A 333 -12.79 20.10 -5.97
CA ASP A 333 -13.00 21.06 -4.91
C ASP A 333 -11.81 21.10 -3.94
N PRO A 334 -11.10 22.25 -3.81
CA PRO A 334 -9.99 22.37 -2.87
C PRO A 334 -10.38 22.20 -1.40
N SER A 335 -11.65 22.36 -1.04
CA SER A 335 -12.13 22.13 0.33
C SER A 335 -12.26 20.64 0.68
N ARG A 336 -12.20 19.75 -0.33
CA ARG A 336 -12.34 18.27 -0.19
C ARG A 336 -11.02 17.54 -0.44
N LEU A 337 -9.86 18.17 -0.27
CA LEU A 337 -8.55 17.52 -0.48
C LEU A 337 -8.25 16.39 0.49
N ASP A 338 -8.98 16.29 1.59
CA ASP A 338 -8.87 15.14 2.50
C ASP A 338 -9.47 13.86 1.90
N GLU A 339 -10.32 13.97 0.89
CA GLU A 339 -10.94 12.88 0.16
C GLU A 339 -10.15 12.46 -1.10
N ARG A 340 -8.94 13.00 -1.29
CA ARG A 340 -8.07 12.61 -2.39
C ARG A 340 -6.59 12.68 -2.07
N THR A 341 -5.78 11.93 -2.82
CA THR A 341 -4.33 12.10 -2.95
C THR A 341 -4.03 13.10 -4.08
N PRO A 342 -2.82 13.70 -4.17
CA PRO A 342 -2.43 14.62 -5.24
C PRO A 342 -2.11 13.88 -6.56
N THR A 343 -2.95 12.93 -6.92
CA THR A 343 -2.80 12.09 -8.12
C THR A 343 -3.68 12.62 -9.24
N PHE A 344 -3.06 12.91 -10.39
CA PHE A 344 -3.71 13.42 -11.58
C PHE A 344 -3.15 12.67 -12.79
N GLU A 345 -3.91 11.73 -13.31
CA GLU A 345 -3.55 11.04 -14.54
C GLU A 345 -3.88 11.95 -15.72
N ILE A 346 -2.89 12.18 -16.61
CA ILE A 346 -3.04 13.06 -17.75
C ILE A 346 -3.03 12.21 -19.03
N GLY A 347 -4.17 12.19 -19.71
CA GLY A 347 -4.35 11.49 -20.97
C GLY A 347 -5.03 12.35 -22.02
N ARG A 348 -5.07 11.88 -23.27
CA ARG A 348 -5.88 12.46 -24.34
C ARG A 348 -7.17 11.65 -24.45
N ALA A 349 -8.29 12.31 -24.80
CA ALA A 349 -9.58 11.64 -24.99
C ALA A 349 -9.55 10.50 -26.05
N SER A 350 -8.55 10.51 -26.93
CA SER A 350 -8.31 9.47 -27.93
C SER A 350 -7.34 8.37 -27.49
N CYS A 351 -6.69 8.52 -26.34
CA CYS A 351 -5.80 7.48 -25.81
C CYS A 351 -6.67 6.34 -25.25
N ARG A 352 -6.66 5.20 -25.91
CA ARG A 352 -7.08 3.93 -25.33
C ARG A 352 -5.91 3.44 -24.47
N GLU A 353 -5.81 3.92 -23.26
CA GLU A 353 -4.85 3.37 -22.32
C GLU A 353 -5.33 1.98 -21.90
N ARG A 354 -4.45 1.00 -22.08
CA ARG A 354 -4.56 -0.30 -21.43
C ARG A 354 -3.85 -0.11 -20.07
N VAL A 355 -4.62 0.11 -19.05
CA VAL A 355 -4.14 -0.01 -17.66
C VAL A 355 -4.15 -1.48 -17.29
#